data_475c20967c5b382394a5e62432c810d7
#
_entry.id   475c20967c5b382394a5e62432c810d7
#
_cell.length_a   1.000
_cell.length_b   1.000
_cell.length_c   1.000
_cell.angle_alpha   90.00
_cell.angle_beta   90.00
_cell.angle_gamma   90.00
#
_symmetry.space_group_name_H-M   'P 1'
#
loop_
_entity.id
_entity.type
_entity.pdbx_description
1 polymer ?
#
loop_
_entity_poly.entity_id
_entity_poly.type
_entity_poly.pdbx_seq_one_letter_code
_entity_poly.pdbx_strand_id
1 'polypeptide(L)'
;MLYFGLMNQKPAPVSKSQPLVILTTPRLILRAAVEEDISILQDLILGDSDVMRFAFSGAPMAGDAAEDFIRRSFTFGESLTGLAVLTETPAGEVIGFAGLSPCDALGADDFEIGFVLARRAWGGGIATEIGEAQLVFGFEQLKCGRLLALVDPRNTPSIRALEKLGMRYRATIAKRGSRNVYVIEAAEWRGRRAE
;
A
#
# COMPACT_ATOMS: atom_id res chain seq x y z
N MET A 1 31.70 -4.86 -57.77
CA MET A 1 32.16 -5.17 -56.43
C MET A 1 31.66 -4.02 -55.54
N LEU A 2 30.47 -4.19 -54.97
CA LEU A 2 29.78 -3.17 -54.15
C LEU A 2 29.59 -3.79 -52.77
N TYR A 3 30.32 -3.26 -51.78
CA TYR A 3 30.17 -3.58 -50.38
C TYR A 3 29.03 -2.76 -49.79
N PHE A 4 27.94 -3.42 -49.44
CA PHE A 4 26.87 -2.83 -48.60
C PHE A 4 27.29 -2.84 -47.15
N GLY A 5 27.49 -1.65 -46.56
CA GLY A 5 27.71 -1.47 -45.16
C GLY A 5 26.46 -1.82 -44.36
N LEU A 6 26.53 -2.84 -43.52
CA LEU A 6 25.55 -3.14 -42.51
C LEU A 6 25.55 -2.02 -41.45
N MET A 7 24.58 -1.14 -41.51
CA MET A 7 24.30 -0.18 -40.46
C MET A 7 23.91 -0.94 -39.18
N ASN A 8 24.74 -0.78 -38.17
CA ASN A 8 24.53 -1.27 -36.82
C ASN A 8 23.37 -0.45 -36.21
N GLN A 9 22.12 -0.90 -36.41
CA GLN A 9 20.97 -0.30 -35.75
C GLN A 9 21.02 -0.73 -34.28
N LYS A 10 21.35 0.22 -33.43
CA LYS A 10 21.19 0.11 -31.96
C LYS A 10 19.73 -0.31 -31.73
N PRO A 11 19.45 -1.38 -30.97
CA PRO A 11 18.07 -1.74 -30.66
C PRO A 11 17.37 -0.56 -30.03
N ALA A 12 16.15 -0.27 -30.50
CA ALA A 12 15.30 0.78 -29.90
C ALA A 12 15.13 0.48 -28.41
N PRO A 13 15.09 1.52 -27.55
CA PRO A 13 14.87 1.32 -26.14
C PRO A 13 13.55 0.58 -25.96
N VAL A 14 13.58 -0.55 -25.25
CA VAL A 14 12.39 -1.30 -24.84
C VAL A 14 11.47 -0.30 -24.15
N SER A 15 10.29 -0.09 -24.71
CA SER A 15 9.25 0.73 -24.09
C SER A 15 9.02 0.17 -22.69
N LYS A 16 9.38 0.93 -21.64
CA LYS A 16 9.03 0.57 -20.27
C LYS A 16 7.51 0.52 -20.22
N SER A 17 6.95 -0.67 -20.11
CA SER A 17 5.52 -0.84 -19.91
C SER A 17 5.14 -0.04 -18.66
N GLN A 18 4.11 0.79 -18.78
CA GLN A 18 3.63 1.53 -17.61
C GLN A 18 3.24 0.53 -16.51
N PRO A 19 3.56 0.80 -15.24
CA PRO A 19 3.21 -0.10 -14.14
C PRO A 19 1.68 -0.25 -14.05
N LEU A 20 1.22 -1.44 -13.70
CA LEU A 20 -0.19 -1.73 -13.51
C LEU A 20 -0.77 -0.77 -12.45
N VAL A 21 -1.77 0.02 -12.83
CA VAL A 21 -2.52 0.87 -11.91
C VAL A 21 -3.61 0.02 -11.24
N ILE A 22 -3.62 -0.02 -9.91
CA ILE A 22 -4.56 -0.80 -9.10
C ILE A 22 -5.81 0.04 -8.80
N LEU A 23 -5.61 1.28 -8.34
CA LEU A 23 -6.69 2.23 -8.11
C LEU A 23 -6.18 3.68 -8.23
N THR A 24 -7.13 4.60 -8.44
CA THR A 24 -6.88 6.04 -8.49
C THR A 24 -7.88 6.80 -7.63
N THR A 25 -7.43 7.94 -7.11
CA THR A 25 -8.28 8.93 -6.44
C THR A 25 -8.00 10.31 -7.06
N PRO A 26 -8.67 11.38 -6.65
CA PRO A 26 -8.35 12.72 -7.15
C PRO A 26 -6.90 13.16 -6.95
N ARG A 27 -6.23 12.69 -5.88
CA ARG A 27 -4.86 13.09 -5.54
C ARG A 27 -3.83 11.97 -5.64
N LEU A 28 -4.25 10.70 -5.77
CA LEU A 28 -3.39 9.55 -5.58
C LEU A 28 -3.50 8.53 -6.70
N ILE A 29 -2.39 7.85 -6.96
CA ILE A 29 -2.34 6.62 -7.77
C ILE A 29 -1.70 5.54 -6.91
N LEU A 30 -2.38 4.40 -6.78
CA LEU A 30 -1.81 3.16 -6.25
C LEU A 30 -1.49 2.25 -7.43
N ARG A 31 -0.23 1.90 -7.58
CA ARG A 31 0.26 1.10 -8.71
C ARG A 31 1.22 0.00 -8.26
N ALA A 32 1.36 -1.02 -9.08
CA ALA A 32 2.39 -2.03 -8.91
C ALA A 32 3.78 -1.37 -8.80
N ALA A 33 4.67 -2.00 -8.04
CA ALA A 33 6.06 -1.59 -7.93
C ALA A 33 6.81 -1.85 -9.22
N VAL A 34 7.86 -1.07 -9.45
CA VAL A 34 8.89 -1.31 -10.46
C VAL A 34 10.26 -1.33 -9.78
N GLU A 35 11.29 -1.81 -10.48
CA GLU A 35 12.63 -1.95 -9.88
C GLU A 35 13.17 -0.64 -9.30
N GLU A 36 12.88 0.48 -9.95
CA GLU A 36 13.32 1.81 -9.53
C GLU A 36 12.69 2.26 -8.20
N ASP A 37 11.54 1.70 -7.82
CA ASP A 37 10.88 2.04 -6.55
C ASP A 37 11.61 1.45 -5.33
N ILE A 38 12.39 0.40 -5.51
CA ILE A 38 13.05 -0.29 -4.39
C ILE A 38 13.94 0.68 -3.60
N SER A 39 14.84 1.38 -4.26
CA SER A 39 15.70 2.37 -3.61
C SER A 39 14.90 3.52 -3.01
N ILE A 40 13.87 4.01 -3.72
CA ILE A 40 13.03 5.11 -3.24
C ILE A 40 12.29 4.71 -1.96
N LEU A 41 11.71 3.50 -1.92
CA LEU A 41 11.01 3.00 -0.74
C LEU A 41 11.96 2.74 0.44
N GLN A 42 13.18 2.28 0.16
CA GLN A 42 14.21 2.12 1.19
C GLN A 42 14.55 3.45 1.84
N ASP A 43 14.86 4.47 1.05
CA ASP A 43 15.32 5.76 1.55
C ASP A 43 14.18 6.57 2.18
N LEU A 44 13.01 6.57 1.55
CA LEU A 44 11.91 7.46 1.93
C LEU A 44 11.05 6.90 3.09
N ILE A 45 10.93 5.58 3.19
CA ILE A 45 9.97 4.91 4.08
C ILE A 45 10.66 3.94 5.03
N LEU A 46 11.30 2.88 4.48
CA LEU A 46 11.76 1.76 5.29
C LEU A 46 12.97 2.12 6.16
N GLY A 47 13.83 3.06 5.72
CA GLY A 47 14.96 3.58 6.46
C GLY A 47 14.61 4.70 7.46
N ASP A 48 13.42 5.31 7.36
CA ASP A 48 13.01 6.39 8.26
C ASP A 48 12.46 5.82 9.59
N SER A 49 13.16 6.11 10.69
CA SER A 49 12.79 5.62 12.03
C SER A 49 11.47 6.15 12.55
N ASP A 50 11.07 7.37 12.17
CA ASP A 50 9.80 7.96 12.59
C ASP A 50 8.64 7.30 11.84
N VAL A 51 8.83 7.02 10.54
CA VAL A 51 7.85 6.32 9.71
C VAL A 51 7.68 4.88 10.20
N MET A 52 8.78 4.18 10.42
CA MET A 52 8.77 2.77 10.81
C MET A 52 8.41 2.52 12.28
N ARG A 53 8.40 3.54 13.11
CA ARG A 53 8.16 3.43 14.56
C ARG A 53 6.96 2.58 14.97
N PHE A 54 5.89 2.62 14.18
CA PHE A 54 4.66 1.87 14.44
C PHE A 54 4.32 0.86 13.35
N ALA A 55 5.12 0.81 12.28
CA ALA A 55 4.94 -0.12 11.19
C ALA A 55 5.70 -1.44 11.46
N PHE A 56 5.18 -2.54 11.02
CA PHE A 56 5.79 -3.88 11.07
C PHE A 56 6.43 -4.22 12.43
N SER A 57 7.78 -4.34 12.47
CA SER A 57 8.54 -4.62 13.70
C SER A 57 8.79 -3.38 14.57
N GLY A 58 8.49 -2.19 14.06
CA GLY A 58 8.77 -0.93 14.73
C GLY A 58 10.22 -0.44 14.58
N ALA A 59 10.99 -1.06 13.70
CA ALA A 59 12.38 -0.72 13.43
C ALA A 59 12.62 -0.46 11.94
N PRO A 60 13.52 0.46 11.57
CA PRO A 60 13.92 0.67 10.19
C PRO A 60 14.48 -0.61 9.54
N MET A 61 14.32 -0.70 8.23
CA MET A 61 14.91 -1.73 7.39
C MET A 61 15.81 -1.08 6.34
N ALA A 62 16.96 -1.68 6.05
CA ALA A 62 17.90 -1.17 5.06
C ALA A 62 18.60 -2.31 4.32
N GLY A 63 19.24 -2.00 3.17
CA GLY A 63 19.98 -2.97 2.37
C GLY A 63 19.15 -4.18 1.95
N ASP A 64 19.77 -5.34 1.94
CA ASP A 64 19.16 -6.60 1.49
C ASP A 64 17.85 -6.94 2.22
N ALA A 65 17.75 -6.62 3.52
CA ALA A 65 16.55 -6.88 4.31
C ALA A 65 15.34 -6.05 3.83
N ALA A 66 15.56 -4.80 3.44
CA ALA A 66 14.52 -3.93 2.89
C ALA A 66 14.13 -4.37 1.47
N GLU A 67 15.11 -4.69 0.63
CA GLU A 67 14.86 -5.21 -0.72
C GLU A 67 14.06 -6.52 -0.67
N ASP A 68 14.47 -7.46 0.13
CA ASP A 68 13.77 -8.72 0.37
C ASP A 68 12.34 -8.52 0.85
N PHE A 69 12.10 -7.56 1.76
CA PHE A 69 10.77 -7.21 2.21
C PHE A 69 9.91 -6.69 1.06
N ILE A 70 10.44 -5.76 0.24
CA ILE A 70 9.72 -5.21 -0.90
C ILE A 70 9.38 -6.31 -1.89
N ARG A 71 10.35 -7.13 -2.31
CA ARG A 71 10.14 -8.20 -3.29
C ARG A 71 9.11 -9.26 -2.86
N ARG A 72 9.00 -9.54 -1.56
CA ARG A 72 8.04 -10.52 -1.03
C ARG A 72 6.66 -9.96 -0.73
N SER A 73 6.56 -8.66 -0.49
CA SER A 73 5.32 -8.06 0.03
C SER A 73 4.59 -7.20 -1.00
N PHE A 74 5.31 -6.69 -2.01
CA PHE A 74 4.74 -5.82 -3.03
C PHE A 74 4.36 -6.60 -4.27
N THR A 75 3.30 -6.15 -4.94
CA THR A 75 2.99 -6.62 -6.29
C THR A 75 3.86 -5.86 -7.31
N PHE A 76 4.43 -6.59 -8.26
CA PHE A 76 5.15 -6.05 -9.41
C PHE A 76 4.31 -6.15 -10.70
N GLY A 77 3.00 -6.36 -10.58
CA GLY A 77 2.03 -6.40 -11.66
C GLY A 77 1.35 -7.77 -11.88
N GLU A 78 1.73 -8.77 -11.08
CA GLU A 78 1.15 -10.12 -11.11
C GLU A 78 -0.16 -10.22 -10.31
N SER A 79 -0.44 -9.27 -9.44
CA SER A 79 -1.62 -9.28 -8.57
C SER A 79 -2.17 -7.87 -8.35
N LEU A 80 -3.47 -7.77 -8.10
CA LEU A 80 -4.13 -6.56 -7.63
C LEU A 80 -4.15 -6.45 -6.10
N THR A 81 -3.67 -7.47 -5.40
CA THR A 81 -3.55 -7.52 -3.93
C THR A 81 -2.08 -7.62 -3.52
N GLY A 82 -1.79 -7.31 -2.26
CA GLY A 82 -0.45 -7.11 -1.74
C GLY A 82 -0.17 -5.62 -1.52
N LEU A 83 1.05 -5.28 -1.11
CA LEU A 83 1.47 -3.89 -1.03
C LEU A 83 1.77 -3.34 -2.43
N ALA A 84 1.52 -2.06 -2.63
CA ALA A 84 1.72 -1.35 -3.88
C ALA A 84 2.20 0.08 -3.63
N VAL A 85 2.86 0.68 -4.60
CA VAL A 85 3.45 2.01 -4.49
C VAL A 85 2.37 3.08 -4.59
N LEU A 86 2.38 4.02 -3.65
CA LEU A 86 1.47 5.16 -3.60
C LEU A 86 2.19 6.42 -4.08
N THR A 87 1.63 7.05 -5.10
CA THR A 87 2.16 8.29 -5.67
C THR A 87 1.12 9.40 -5.66
N GLU A 88 1.57 10.65 -5.64
CA GLU A 88 0.71 11.83 -5.84
C GLU A 88 0.48 12.12 -7.32
N THR A 89 -0.72 12.58 -7.68
CA THR A 89 -1.05 13.10 -9.01
C THR A 89 -0.87 14.62 -9.04
N PRO A 90 -0.46 15.21 -10.18
CA PRO A 90 0.04 14.61 -11.42
C PRO A 90 1.55 14.31 -11.39
N ALA A 91 2.27 14.73 -10.33
CA ALA A 91 3.74 14.69 -10.30
C ALA A 91 4.34 13.28 -10.31
N GLY A 92 3.56 12.26 -9.90
CA GLY A 92 4.01 10.88 -9.84
C GLY A 92 5.03 10.59 -8.73
N GLU A 93 5.24 11.53 -7.79
CA GLU A 93 6.17 11.34 -6.68
C GLU A 93 5.69 10.24 -5.72
N VAL A 94 6.59 9.34 -5.37
CA VAL A 94 6.32 8.31 -4.35
C VAL A 94 6.17 8.97 -2.99
N ILE A 95 5.03 8.74 -2.34
CA ILE A 95 4.73 9.28 -1.01
C ILE A 95 4.51 8.18 0.04
N GLY A 96 4.56 6.92 -0.36
CA GLY A 96 4.36 5.80 0.52
C GLY A 96 4.01 4.53 -0.23
N PHE A 97 3.36 3.64 0.49
CA PHE A 97 2.75 2.45 -0.06
C PHE A 97 1.45 2.12 0.68
N ALA A 98 0.58 1.38 0.01
CA ALA A 98 -0.68 0.92 0.56
C ALA A 98 -1.06 -0.42 -0.10
N GLY A 99 -2.14 -1.04 0.35
CA GLY A 99 -2.65 -2.25 -0.33
C GLY A 99 -3.55 -3.09 0.55
N LEU A 100 -4.16 -4.09 -0.08
CA LEU A 100 -4.93 -5.13 0.58
C LEU A 100 -4.09 -6.40 0.61
N SER A 101 -3.82 -6.91 1.80
CA SER A 101 -3.05 -8.14 1.99
C SER A 101 -3.89 -9.22 2.67
N PRO A 102 -3.73 -10.51 2.34
CA PRO A 102 -4.39 -11.58 3.06
C PRO A 102 -4.10 -11.52 4.57
N CYS A 103 -5.12 -11.72 5.39
CA CYS A 103 -5.05 -11.58 6.84
C CYS A 103 -5.92 -12.60 7.56
N ASP A 104 -5.30 -13.41 8.41
CA ASP A 104 -5.93 -14.43 9.24
C ASP A 104 -6.12 -14.01 10.72
N ALA A 105 -6.02 -12.73 11.00
CA ALA A 105 -5.95 -12.20 12.37
C ALA A 105 -7.17 -12.54 13.24
N LEU A 106 -8.32 -12.80 12.64
CA LEU A 106 -9.56 -13.20 13.31
C LEU A 106 -9.97 -14.66 12.98
N GLY A 107 -9.05 -15.48 12.51
CA GLY A 107 -9.26 -16.91 12.26
C GLY A 107 -10.07 -17.25 11.00
N ALA A 108 -10.14 -16.31 10.05
CA ALA A 108 -10.75 -16.50 8.74
C ALA A 108 -9.85 -15.91 7.65
N ASP A 109 -10.11 -16.27 6.40
CA ASP A 109 -9.42 -15.74 5.23
C ASP A 109 -9.99 -14.35 4.89
N ASP A 110 -9.48 -13.36 5.58
CA ASP A 110 -9.84 -11.95 5.40
C ASP A 110 -8.77 -11.22 4.59
N PHE A 111 -9.04 -9.94 4.29
CA PHE A 111 -8.05 -8.99 3.83
C PHE A 111 -7.87 -7.86 4.85
N GLU A 112 -6.63 -7.44 5.06
CA GLU A 112 -6.32 -6.19 5.77
C GLU A 112 -6.03 -5.08 4.77
N ILE A 113 -6.59 -3.90 5.03
CA ILE A 113 -6.14 -2.66 4.41
C ILE A 113 -4.94 -2.13 5.19
N GLY A 114 -3.94 -1.63 4.49
CA GLY A 114 -2.77 -1.03 5.11
C GLY A 114 -2.25 0.16 4.31
N PHE A 115 -1.57 1.05 5.00
CA PHE A 115 -0.82 2.15 4.39
C PHE A 115 0.34 2.59 5.29
N VAL A 116 1.44 2.98 4.67
CA VAL A 116 2.58 3.63 5.31
C VAL A 116 2.97 4.83 4.45
N LEU A 117 3.02 6.00 5.05
CA LEU A 117 3.23 7.27 4.36
C LEU A 117 4.53 7.93 4.79
N ALA A 118 5.27 8.50 3.84
CA ALA A 118 6.39 9.38 4.12
C ALA A 118 5.95 10.55 5.00
N ARG A 119 6.83 11.06 5.84
CA ARG A 119 6.51 12.15 6.80
C ARG A 119 5.91 13.39 6.12
N ARG A 120 6.40 13.74 4.92
CA ARG A 120 5.87 14.89 4.16
C ARG A 120 4.40 14.75 3.76
N ALA A 121 3.87 13.52 3.71
CA ALA A 121 2.49 13.22 3.36
C ALA A 121 1.55 13.12 4.59
N TRP A 122 2.07 13.35 5.80
CA TRP A 122 1.25 13.32 7.01
C TRP A 122 0.39 14.57 7.16
N GLY A 123 -0.73 14.44 7.87
CA GLY A 123 -1.61 15.56 8.18
C GLY A 123 -2.52 16.04 7.04
N GLY A 124 -2.23 15.67 5.77
CA GLY A 124 -2.98 16.09 4.57
C GLY A 124 -4.24 15.27 4.24
N GLY A 125 -4.67 14.34 5.10
CA GLY A 125 -5.83 13.48 4.83
C GLY A 125 -5.57 12.31 3.87
N ILE A 126 -4.32 12.12 3.42
CA ILE A 126 -3.91 11.05 2.48
C ILE A 126 -4.29 9.66 3.01
N ALA A 127 -4.06 9.40 4.32
CA ALA A 127 -4.39 8.11 4.93
C ALA A 127 -5.90 7.78 4.85
N THR A 128 -6.76 8.78 5.03
CA THR A 128 -8.22 8.59 4.89
C THR A 128 -8.60 8.40 3.43
N GLU A 129 -8.05 9.18 2.51
CA GLU A 129 -8.35 9.08 1.08
C GLU A 129 -7.95 7.72 0.50
N ILE A 130 -6.73 7.25 0.77
CA ILE A 130 -6.29 5.93 0.29
C ILE A 130 -7.05 4.80 1.01
N GLY A 131 -7.39 4.97 2.28
CA GLY A 131 -8.21 4.01 3.04
C GLY A 131 -9.61 3.86 2.44
N GLU A 132 -10.30 4.97 2.12
CA GLU A 132 -11.61 4.94 1.43
C GLU A 132 -11.52 4.20 0.09
N ALA A 133 -10.50 4.49 -0.71
CA ALA A 133 -10.30 3.81 -2.00
C ALA A 133 -10.06 2.31 -1.83
N GLN A 134 -9.32 1.90 -0.81
CA GLN A 134 -9.12 0.48 -0.47
C GLN A 134 -10.42 -0.19 -0.01
N LEU A 135 -11.27 0.49 0.77
CA LEU A 135 -12.59 -0.03 1.15
C LEU A 135 -13.49 -0.25 -0.08
N VAL A 136 -13.54 0.74 -0.98
CA VAL A 136 -14.27 0.59 -2.26
C VAL A 136 -13.74 -0.61 -3.04
N PHE A 137 -12.43 -0.71 -3.21
CA PHE A 137 -11.81 -1.81 -3.94
C PHE A 137 -12.10 -3.18 -3.30
N GLY A 138 -11.94 -3.30 -1.99
CA GLY A 138 -12.18 -4.54 -1.26
C GLY A 138 -13.65 -4.98 -1.31
N PHE A 139 -14.60 -4.06 -1.15
CA PHE A 139 -16.01 -4.41 -1.15
C PHE A 139 -16.65 -4.51 -2.54
N GLU A 140 -16.22 -3.68 -3.49
CA GLU A 140 -16.82 -3.66 -4.82
C GLU A 140 -16.11 -4.54 -5.84
N GLN A 141 -14.78 -4.68 -5.77
CA GLN A 141 -14.02 -5.50 -6.71
C GLN A 141 -13.73 -6.90 -6.16
N LEU A 142 -13.15 -6.99 -4.95
CA LEU A 142 -12.80 -8.27 -4.33
C LEU A 142 -14.00 -8.96 -3.66
N LYS A 143 -15.14 -8.26 -3.48
CA LYS A 143 -16.37 -8.79 -2.86
C LYS A 143 -16.15 -9.31 -1.44
N CYS A 144 -15.24 -8.71 -0.69
CA CYS A 144 -14.98 -9.08 0.70
C CYS A 144 -16.25 -8.93 1.55
N GLY A 145 -16.48 -9.85 2.49
CA GLY A 145 -17.55 -9.73 3.47
C GLY A 145 -17.24 -8.70 4.55
N ARG A 146 -15.95 -8.60 4.90
CA ARG A 146 -15.39 -7.61 5.83
C ARG A 146 -13.94 -7.27 5.46
N LEU A 147 -13.46 -6.17 6.01
CA LEU A 147 -12.06 -5.76 5.89
C LEU A 147 -11.50 -5.45 7.27
N LEU A 148 -10.22 -5.80 7.46
CA LEU A 148 -9.49 -5.61 8.70
C LEU A 148 -8.46 -4.49 8.52
N ALA A 149 -7.99 -3.94 9.65
CA ALA A 149 -6.76 -3.15 9.72
C ALA A 149 -6.06 -3.44 11.05
N LEU A 150 -4.76 -3.66 11.01
CA LEU A 150 -3.93 -3.93 12.16
C LEU A 150 -3.07 -2.72 12.48
N VAL A 151 -3.25 -2.15 13.68
CA VAL A 151 -2.57 -0.92 14.09
C VAL A 151 -1.88 -1.08 15.45
N ASP A 152 -0.70 -0.51 15.61
CA ASP A 152 -0.07 -0.39 16.93
C ASP A 152 -0.96 0.47 17.84
N PRO A 153 -1.30 0.02 19.07
CA PRO A 153 -2.20 0.77 19.96
C PRO A 153 -1.71 2.18 20.30
N ARG A 154 -0.42 2.46 20.12
CA ARG A 154 0.19 3.78 20.34
C ARG A 154 0.11 4.70 19.12
N ASN A 155 -0.25 4.17 17.93
CA ASN A 155 -0.34 4.93 16.68
C ASN A 155 -1.68 5.67 16.58
N THR A 156 -1.86 6.68 17.44
CA THR A 156 -3.09 7.49 17.49
C THR A 156 -3.48 8.12 16.14
N PRO A 157 -2.56 8.63 15.29
CA PRO A 157 -2.93 9.16 13.98
C PRO A 157 -3.59 8.11 13.07
N SER A 158 -3.03 6.90 12.99
CA SER A 158 -3.63 5.82 12.19
C SER A 158 -4.96 5.35 12.78
N ILE A 159 -5.07 5.23 14.10
CA ILE A 159 -6.34 4.89 14.76
C ILE A 159 -7.43 5.89 14.36
N ARG A 160 -7.16 7.19 14.43
CA ARG A 160 -8.12 8.22 14.02
C ARG A 160 -8.50 8.13 12.53
N ALA A 161 -7.57 7.73 11.67
CA ALA A 161 -7.87 7.51 10.26
C ALA A 161 -8.81 6.32 10.09
N LEU A 162 -8.57 5.19 10.77
CA LEU A 162 -9.44 4.01 10.73
C LEU A 162 -10.85 4.30 11.26
N GLU A 163 -10.97 5.07 12.35
CA GLU A 163 -12.25 5.49 12.90
C GLU A 163 -13.03 6.39 11.93
N LYS A 164 -12.36 7.31 11.22
CA LYS A 164 -12.98 8.12 10.16
C LYS A 164 -13.48 7.27 9.00
N LEU A 165 -12.76 6.20 8.65
CA LEU A 165 -13.19 5.21 7.66
C LEU A 165 -14.40 4.38 8.13
N GLY A 166 -14.81 4.52 9.41
CA GLY A 166 -15.91 3.78 10.02
C GLY A 166 -15.52 2.40 10.51
N MET A 167 -14.24 2.11 10.52
CA MET A 167 -13.76 0.87 11.13
C MET A 167 -13.86 0.94 12.64
N ARG A 168 -14.19 -0.19 13.28
CA ARG A 168 -14.38 -0.29 14.73
C ARG A 168 -13.38 -1.24 15.34
N TYR A 169 -12.88 -0.91 16.52
CA TYR A 169 -12.05 -1.79 17.32
C TYR A 169 -12.78 -3.12 17.62
N ARG A 170 -12.10 -4.23 17.41
CA ARG A 170 -12.63 -5.58 17.63
C ARG A 170 -11.86 -6.35 18.69
N ALA A 171 -10.54 -6.34 18.62
CA ALA A 171 -9.69 -7.14 19.49
C ALA A 171 -8.26 -6.58 19.54
N THR A 172 -7.48 -7.00 20.51
CA THR A 172 -6.02 -6.85 20.50
C THR A 172 -5.38 -8.22 20.39
N ILE A 173 -4.43 -8.36 19.49
CA ILE A 173 -3.70 -9.61 19.24
C ILE A 173 -2.21 -9.43 19.41
N ALA A 174 -1.51 -10.52 19.72
CA ALA A 174 -0.05 -10.57 19.77
C ALA A 174 0.50 -11.04 18.41
N LYS A 175 0.57 -10.12 17.43
CA LYS A 175 1.12 -10.39 16.09
C LYS A 175 2.11 -9.29 15.74
N ARG A 176 3.39 -9.63 15.60
CA ARG A 176 4.48 -8.64 15.40
C ARG A 176 4.45 -7.52 16.46
N GLY A 177 4.37 -7.90 17.75
CA GLY A 177 4.04 -7.04 18.87
C GLY A 177 2.53 -6.97 19.13
N SER A 178 2.07 -6.07 19.99
CA SER A 178 0.64 -5.85 20.23
C SER A 178 0.02 -5.08 19.07
N ARG A 179 -1.09 -5.59 18.52
CA ARG A 179 -1.86 -4.93 17.45
C ARG A 179 -3.35 -4.87 17.80
N ASN A 180 -3.92 -3.70 17.70
CA ASN A 180 -5.37 -3.54 17.69
C ASN A 180 -5.89 -3.91 16.31
N VAL A 181 -6.90 -4.76 16.27
CA VAL A 181 -7.63 -5.13 15.06
C VAL A 181 -8.86 -4.27 14.96
N TYR A 182 -8.95 -3.50 13.88
CA TYR A 182 -10.13 -2.74 13.49
C TYR A 182 -10.83 -3.45 12.36
N VAL A 183 -12.17 -3.39 12.33
CA VAL A 183 -13.01 -4.13 11.37
C VAL A 183 -14.07 -3.20 10.82
N ILE A 184 -14.44 -3.40 9.56
CA ILE A 184 -15.65 -2.88 8.94
C ILE A 184 -16.31 -3.99 8.13
N GLU A 185 -17.61 -4.19 8.33
CA GLU A 185 -18.41 -5.15 7.59
C GLU A 185 -18.97 -4.52 6.31
N ALA A 186 -19.07 -5.30 5.23
CA ALA A 186 -19.61 -4.80 3.95
C ALA A 186 -21.02 -4.20 4.06
N ALA A 187 -21.87 -4.75 4.94
CA ALA A 187 -23.21 -4.24 5.18
C ALA A 187 -23.19 -2.85 5.84
N GLU A 188 -22.33 -2.65 6.84
CA GLU A 188 -22.15 -1.36 7.53
C GLU A 188 -21.62 -0.29 6.59
N TRP A 189 -20.61 -0.64 5.77
CA TRP A 189 -20.05 0.27 4.78
C TRP A 189 -21.06 0.73 3.73
N ARG A 190 -21.88 -0.20 3.20
CA ARG A 190 -22.96 0.14 2.23
C ARG A 190 -24.01 1.03 2.86
N GLY A 191 -24.44 0.76 4.10
CA GLY A 191 -25.40 1.58 4.83
C GLY A 191 -24.95 3.03 4.95
N ARG A 192 -23.70 3.28 5.30
CA ARG A 192 -23.13 4.63 5.43
C ARG A 192 -23.04 5.44 4.13
N ARG A 193 -23.02 4.78 2.98
CA ARG A 193 -22.97 5.44 1.65
C ARG A 193 -24.34 5.71 1.05
N ALA A 194 -25.38 5.18 1.67
CA ALA A 194 -26.77 5.38 1.24
C ALA A 194 -27.47 6.56 1.98
N GLU A 195 -26.84 7.09 3.03
CA GLU A 195 -27.23 8.31 3.77
C GLU A 195 -26.63 9.56 3.14
#